data_19911a07faafc20552ff58b44160250e
#
_entry.id   19911a07faafc20552ff58b44160250e
#
_cell.length_a   1.000
_cell.length_b   1.000
_cell.length_c   1.000
_cell.angle_alpha   90.00
_cell.angle_beta   90.00
_cell.angle_gamma   90.00
#
_symmetry.space_group_name_H-M   'P 1'
#
loop_
_entity.id
_entity.type
_entity.pdbx_description
1 polymer ?
#
loop_
_entity_poly.entity_id
_entity_poly.type
_entity_poly.pdbx_seq_one_letter_code
_entity_poly.pdbx_strand_id
1 'polypeptide(L)'
;MSETAGDDYTSVLRTFANYCNAADEKDLDLLHDVFTSDAIWALSDGIEMHGIEEMQAMIDKAVTIPRLTFHSISNVALTLEGDEGTATSNWILHGRTAVDVPWSVVSVGTYRDKLKKVGDRWLIADRRLDKWI
;
A
#
# COMPACT_ATOMS: atom_id res chain seq x y z
N MET A 1 -23.90 13.02 16.01
CA MET A 1 -22.94 13.40 14.98
C MET A 1 -22.22 12.17 14.46
N SER A 2 -22.24 12.01 13.19
CA SER A 2 -21.55 10.90 12.59
C SER A 2 -20.02 11.10 12.68
N GLU A 3 -19.29 10.03 12.51
CA GLU A 3 -17.87 10.10 12.24
C GLU A 3 -17.64 11.05 11.09
N THR A 4 -16.60 11.80 11.19
CA THR A 4 -16.33 12.84 10.22
C THR A 4 -15.57 12.27 9.02
N ALA A 5 -15.65 12.97 7.91
CA ALA A 5 -14.80 12.68 6.76
C ALA A 5 -13.31 12.69 7.14
N GLY A 6 -12.95 13.45 8.19
CA GLY A 6 -11.60 13.47 8.72
C GLY A 6 -11.16 12.13 9.32
N ASP A 7 -12.06 11.46 10.04
CA ASP A 7 -11.76 10.14 10.61
C ASP A 7 -11.62 9.09 9.51
N ASP A 8 -12.47 9.12 8.51
CA ASP A 8 -12.37 8.24 7.35
C ASP A 8 -11.07 8.49 6.59
N TYR A 9 -10.73 9.74 6.34
CA TYR A 9 -9.50 10.12 5.67
C TYR A 9 -8.28 9.65 6.47
N THR A 10 -8.28 9.88 7.77
CA THR A 10 -7.19 9.42 8.65
C THR A 10 -7.02 7.91 8.61
N SER A 11 -8.14 7.17 8.60
CA SER A 11 -8.09 5.71 8.48
C SER A 11 -7.44 5.26 7.17
N VAL A 12 -7.80 5.89 6.05
CA VAL A 12 -7.18 5.57 4.76
C VAL A 12 -5.68 5.88 4.77
N LEU A 13 -5.28 7.04 5.30
CA LEU A 13 -3.87 7.40 5.39
C LEU A 13 -3.08 6.41 6.27
N ARG A 14 -3.68 5.94 7.35
CA ARG A 14 -3.06 4.92 8.21
C ARG A 14 -2.86 3.61 7.45
N THR A 15 -3.86 3.18 6.69
CA THR A 15 -3.78 1.98 5.85
C THR A 15 -2.65 2.10 4.82
N PHE A 16 -2.51 3.27 4.20
CA PHE A 16 -1.45 3.51 3.22
C PHE A 16 -0.06 3.52 3.88
N ALA A 17 0.05 4.11 5.08
CA ALA A 17 1.29 4.06 5.84
C ALA A 17 1.65 2.62 6.23
N ASN A 18 0.66 1.83 6.64
CA ASN A 18 0.86 0.42 6.96
C ASN A 18 1.36 -0.37 5.75
N TYR A 19 0.85 -0.09 4.55
CA TYR A 19 1.34 -0.71 3.32
C TYR A 19 2.84 -0.45 3.12
N CYS A 20 3.24 0.81 3.21
CA CYS A 20 4.65 1.19 3.06
C CYS A 20 5.52 0.50 4.11
N ASN A 21 5.10 0.54 5.35
CA ASN A 21 5.87 -0.04 6.46
C ASN A 21 5.93 -1.56 6.38
N ALA A 22 4.86 -2.22 5.96
CA ALA A 22 4.85 -3.67 5.78
C ALA A 22 5.92 -4.10 4.76
N ALA A 23 6.01 -3.41 3.64
CA ALA A 23 7.00 -3.70 2.62
C ALA A 23 8.41 -3.31 3.07
N ASP A 24 8.58 -2.09 3.56
CA ASP A 24 9.91 -1.54 3.85
C ASP A 24 10.56 -2.19 5.07
N GLU A 25 9.77 -2.60 6.05
CA GLU A 25 10.25 -3.25 7.27
C GLU A 25 10.14 -4.77 7.22
N LYS A 26 9.58 -5.31 6.14
CA LYS A 26 9.27 -6.74 5.99
C LYS A 26 8.39 -7.23 7.15
N ASP A 27 7.41 -6.43 7.50
CA ASP A 27 6.42 -6.77 8.54
C ASP A 27 5.21 -7.42 7.88
N LEU A 28 5.28 -8.74 7.70
CA LEU A 28 4.28 -9.48 6.92
C LEU A 28 2.91 -9.52 7.60
N ASP A 29 2.88 -9.53 8.92
CA ASP A 29 1.61 -9.55 9.67
C ASP A 29 0.86 -8.23 9.54
N LEU A 30 1.57 -7.14 9.34
CA LEU A 30 0.98 -5.82 9.17
C LEU A 30 0.06 -5.74 7.94
N LEU A 31 0.23 -6.65 6.96
CA LEU A 31 -0.63 -6.70 5.77
C LEU A 31 -2.11 -6.94 6.11
N HIS A 32 -2.41 -7.55 7.27
CA HIS A 32 -3.78 -7.69 7.74
C HIS A 32 -4.44 -6.35 8.12
N ASP A 33 -3.63 -5.32 8.33
CA ASP A 33 -4.09 -3.95 8.59
C ASP A 33 -4.02 -3.08 7.33
N VAL A 34 -3.77 -3.67 6.18
CA VAL A 34 -3.68 -2.99 4.88
C VAL A 34 -4.76 -3.46 3.92
N PHE A 35 -4.89 -4.78 3.75
CA PHE A 35 -5.73 -5.39 2.74
C PHE A 35 -6.90 -6.15 3.35
N THR A 36 -8.01 -6.20 2.62
CA THR A 36 -9.08 -7.16 2.94
C THR A 36 -8.56 -8.57 2.70
N SER A 37 -9.19 -9.57 3.31
CA SER A 37 -8.71 -10.97 3.25
C SER A 37 -8.66 -11.53 1.83
N ASP A 38 -9.54 -11.04 0.96
CA ASP A 38 -9.65 -11.47 -0.44
C ASP A 38 -9.12 -10.43 -1.43
N ALA A 39 -8.32 -9.48 -0.97
CA ALA A 39 -7.84 -8.38 -1.79
C ALA A 39 -6.98 -8.85 -2.97
N ILE A 40 -6.93 -8.01 -3.98
CA ILE A 40 -6.05 -8.18 -5.14
C ILE A 40 -4.99 -7.09 -5.12
N TRP A 41 -3.75 -7.47 -5.31
CA TRP A 41 -2.63 -6.56 -5.49
C TRP A 41 -1.99 -6.86 -6.84
N ALA A 42 -2.16 -5.95 -7.80
CA ALA A 42 -1.69 -6.12 -9.17
C ALA A 42 -0.50 -5.20 -9.44
N LEU A 43 0.61 -5.80 -9.82
CA LEU A 43 1.83 -5.08 -10.21
C LEU A 43 1.77 -4.68 -11.69
N SER A 44 2.63 -3.72 -12.07
CA SER A 44 2.65 -3.19 -13.44
C SER A 44 3.10 -4.20 -14.50
N ASP A 45 3.79 -5.27 -14.10
CA ASP A 45 4.27 -6.32 -15.00
C ASP A 45 3.24 -7.42 -15.29
N GLY A 46 2.02 -7.24 -14.81
CA GLY A 46 0.94 -8.20 -14.99
C GLY A 46 0.85 -9.27 -13.91
N ILE A 47 1.74 -9.26 -12.92
CA ILE A 47 1.65 -10.15 -11.78
C ILE A 47 0.54 -9.68 -10.87
N GLU A 48 -0.35 -10.59 -10.46
CA GLU A 48 -1.41 -10.33 -9.49
C GLU A 48 -1.27 -11.30 -8.33
N MET A 49 -1.38 -10.76 -7.11
CA MET A 49 -1.48 -11.56 -5.90
C MET A 49 -2.92 -11.50 -5.40
N HIS A 50 -3.48 -12.64 -5.07
CA HIS A 50 -4.84 -12.80 -4.58
C HIS A 50 -4.79 -13.29 -3.15
N GLY A 51 -5.20 -12.42 -2.23
CA GLY A 51 -5.20 -12.70 -0.80
C GLY A 51 -3.86 -12.41 -0.12
N ILE A 52 -3.93 -12.28 1.19
CA ILE A 52 -2.79 -11.83 2.01
C ILE A 52 -1.62 -12.82 1.97
N GLU A 53 -1.90 -14.12 1.93
CA GLU A 53 -0.84 -15.14 1.90
C GLU A 53 0.09 -14.97 0.69
N GLU A 54 -0.49 -14.74 -0.49
CA GLU A 54 0.31 -14.52 -1.71
C GLU A 54 1.11 -13.23 -1.62
N MET A 55 0.52 -12.19 -1.01
CA MET A 55 1.20 -10.91 -0.82
C MET A 55 2.36 -11.04 0.16
N GLN A 56 2.17 -11.78 1.24
CA GLN A 56 3.24 -12.06 2.22
C GLN A 56 4.39 -12.81 1.56
N ALA A 57 4.10 -13.80 0.74
CA ALA A 57 5.12 -14.56 0.03
C ALA A 57 5.92 -13.67 -0.93
N MET A 58 5.24 -12.73 -1.61
CA MET A 58 5.90 -11.79 -2.51
C MET A 58 6.87 -10.88 -1.74
N ILE A 59 6.42 -10.29 -0.64
CA ILE A 59 7.26 -9.40 0.17
C ILE A 59 8.42 -10.19 0.78
N ASP A 60 8.16 -11.39 1.29
CA ASP A 60 9.19 -12.22 1.88
C ASP A 60 10.31 -12.54 0.87
N LYS A 61 9.95 -12.76 -0.38
CA LYS A 61 10.90 -13.04 -1.45
C LYS A 61 11.63 -11.77 -1.93
N ALA A 62 10.92 -10.65 -2.04
CA ALA A 62 11.46 -9.42 -2.60
C ALA A 62 12.32 -8.64 -1.61
N VAL A 63 11.97 -8.65 -0.34
CA VAL A 63 12.65 -7.90 0.72
C VAL A 63 13.51 -8.86 1.52
N THR A 64 14.80 -8.88 1.21
CA THR A 64 15.75 -9.77 1.92
C THR A 64 16.30 -9.12 3.18
N ILE A 65 16.49 -7.81 3.14
CA ILE A 65 17.01 -7.02 4.26
C ILE A 65 16.08 -5.83 4.47
N PRO A 66 15.44 -5.69 5.64
CA PRO A 66 14.64 -4.51 5.93
C PRO A 66 15.44 -3.22 5.83
N ARG A 67 14.76 -2.13 5.49
CA ARG A 67 15.34 -0.77 5.42
C ARG A 67 16.29 -0.52 4.25
N LEU A 68 16.29 -1.39 3.22
CA LEU A 68 16.94 -1.08 1.95
C LEU A 68 16.02 -0.36 0.96
N THR A 69 14.76 -0.21 1.31
CA THR A 69 13.78 0.58 0.54
C THR A 69 12.95 1.41 1.49
N PHE A 70 12.40 2.50 0.99
CA PHE A 70 11.26 3.14 1.64
C PHE A 70 10.36 3.79 0.59
N HIS A 71 9.06 3.73 0.86
CA HIS A 71 8.03 4.32 0.02
C HIS A 71 7.62 5.68 0.57
N SER A 72 7.44 6.64 -0.32
CA SER A 72 6.76 7.90 -0.01
C SER A 72 5.48 7.96 -0.81
N ILE A 73 4.40 8.42 -0.21
CA ILE A 73 3.09 8.54 -0.87
C ILE A 73 2.66 10.00 -0.85
N SER A 74 2.10 10.46 -1.96
CA SER A 74 1.59 11.81 -2.09
C SER A 74 0.32 11.83 -2.95
N ASN A 75 -0.31 12.99 -3.02
CA ASN A 75 -1.44 13.26 -3.92
C ASN A 75 -2.58 12.26 -3.73
N VAL A 76 -2.95 12.02 -2.48
CA VAL A 76 -4.05 11.13 -2.16
C VAL A 76 -5.36 11.80 -2.50
N ALA A 77 -6.09 11.24 -3.47
CA ALA A 77 -7.42 11.67 -3.86
C ALA A 77 -8.41 10.54 -3.58
N LEU A 78 -9.39 10.83 -2.74
CA LEU A 78 -10.30 9.86 -2.18
C LEU A 78 -11.73 10.17 -2.59
N THR A 79 -12.51 9.16 -2.90
CA THR A 79 -13.96 9.24 -3.00
C THR A 79 -14.55 8.08 -2.21
N LEU A 80 -15.24 8.40 -1.11
CA LEU A 80 -15.86 7.41 -0.23
C LEU A 80 -17.39 7.53 -0.33
N GLU A 81 -18.06 6.38 -0.43
CA GLU A 81 -19.52 6.32 -0.52
C GLU A 81 -20.01 5.08 0.21
N GLY A 82 -20.67 5.28 1.35
CA GLY A 82 -21.07 4.17 2.20
C GLY A 82 -19.84 3.41 2.72
N ASP A 83 -19.80 2.10 2.47
CA ASP A 83 -18.72 1.22 2.91
C ASP A 83 -17.69 0.94 1.79
N GLU A 84 -17.79 1.63 0.67
CA GLU A 84 -16.90 1.44 -0.46
C GLU A 84 -16.29 2.78 -0.88
N GLY A 85 -15.14 2.71 -1.52
CA GLY A 85 -14.48 3.90 -2.02
C GLY A 85 -13.42 3.59 -3.05
N THR A 86 -12.91 4.66 -3.63
CA THR A 86 -11.77 4.61 -4.54
C THR A 86 -10.75 5.64 -4.11
N ALA A 87 -9.50 5.38 -4.42
CA ALA A 87 -8.42 6.32 -4.21
C ALA A 87 -7.40 6.24 -5.32
N THR A 88 -6.77 7.37 -5.60
CA THR A 88 -5.53 7.40 -6.36
C THR A 88 -4.48 8.08 -5.48
N SER A 89 -3.24 7.65 -5.61
CA SER A 89 -2.12 8.28 -4.95
C SER A 89 -0.85 8.01 -5.75
N ASN A 90 0.18 8.79 -5.50
CA ASN A 90 1.46 8.62 -6.19
C ASN A 90 2.47 8.05 -5.21
N TRP A 91 3.34 7.15 -5.69
CA TRP A 91 4.45 6.65 -4.88
C TRP A 91 5.79 7.11 -5.46
N ILE A 92 6.74 7.23 -4.55
CA ILE A 92 8.16 7.25 -4.88
C ILE A 92 8.79 6.13 -4.06
N LEU A 93 9.42 5.18 -4.72
CA LEU A 93 10.19 4.13 -4.07
C LEU A 93 11.65 4.52 -4.08
N HIS A 94 12.21 4.69 -2.89
CA HIS A 94 13.62 4.94 -2.68
C HIS A 94 14.31 3.64 -2.32
N GLY A 95 15.51 3.43 -2.81
CA GLY A 95 16.27 2.22 -2.51
C GLY A 95 17.75 2.48 -2.40
N ARG A 96 18.43 1.53 -1.78
CA ARG A 96 19.89 1.49 -1.69
C ARG A 96 20.34 0.03 -1.65
N THR A 97 21.58 -0.23 -2.02
CA THR A 97 22.10 -1.59 -2.13
C THR A 97 22.67 -2.11 -0.81
N ALA A 98 22.95 -1.21 0.13
CA ALA A 98 23.46 -1.55 1.46
C ALA A 98 23.14 -0.42 2.45
N VAL A 99 23.25 -0.70 3.74
CA VAL A 99 22.84 0.23 4.80
C VAL A 99 23.62 1.55 4.80
N ASP A 100 24.84 1.55 4.32
CA ASP A 100 25.73 2.70 4.30
C ASP A 100 25.86 3.37 2.91
N VAL A 101 25.05 2.93 1.95
CA VAL A 101 25.05 3.47 0.59
C VAL A 101 23.97 4.55 0.47
N PRO A 102 24.21 5.63 -0.29
CA PRO A 102 23.21 6.66 -0.49
C PRO A 102 21.91 6.12 -1.11
N TRP A 103 20.79 6.72 -0.73
CA TRP A 103 19.49 6.45 -1.30
C TRP A 103 19.39 6.97 -2.73
N SER A 104 18.66 6.25 -3.57
CA SER A 104 18.30 6.70 -4.90
C SER A 104 16.83 6.42 -5.19
N VAL A 105 16.27 7.10 -6.17
CA VAL A 105 14.90 6.81 -6.61
C VAL A 105 14.93 5.57 -7.50
N VAL A 106 14.15 4.57 -7.14
CA VAL A 106 14.06 3.29 -7.85
C VAL A 106 12.88 3.26 -8.80
N SER A 107 11.73 3.74 -8.34
CA SER A 107 10.53 3.81 -9.19
C SER A 107 9.57 4.88 -8.72
N VAL A 108 8.73 5.34 -9.62
CA VAL A 108 7.62 6.25 -9.33
C VAL A 108 6.40 5.78 -10.12
N GLY A 109 5.23 6.07 -9.59
CA GLY A 109 3.99 5.71 -10.26
C GLY A 109 2.74 6.13 -9.49
N THR A 110 1.62 5.62 -9.93
CA THR A 110 0.31 5.85 -9.33
C THR A 110 -0.30 4.55 -8.85
N TYR A 111 -0.79 4.55 -7.62
CA TYR A 111 -1.67 3.50 -7.12
C TYR A 111 -3.11 3.84 -7.49
N ARG A 112 -3.85 2.84 -7.96
CA ARG A 112 -5.30 2.95 -8.19
C ARG A 112 -5.97 1.91 -7.32
N ASP A 113 -6.74 2.39 -6.35
CA ASP A 113 -7.25 1.56 -5.27
C ASP A 113 -8.76 1.52 -5.26
N LYS A 114 -9.30 0.34 -4.93
CA LYS A 114 -10.66 0.18 -4.41
C LYS A 114 -10.53 -0.08 -2.91
N LEU A 115 -11.35 0.62 -2.14
CA LEU A 115 -11.33 0.59 -0.68
C LEU A 115 -12.63 0.00 -0.18
N LYS A 116 -12.56 -0.63 0.97
CA LYS A 116 -13.72 -1.16 1.67
C LYS A 116 -13.63 -0.86 3.17
N LYS A 117 -14.73 -0.41 3.75
CA LYS A 117 -14.81 -0.21 5.20
C LYS A 117 -15.11 -1.55 5.87
N VAL A 118 -14.22 -1.96 6.77
CA VAL A 118 -14.33 -3.19 7.55
C VAL A 118 -14.29 -2.80 9.03
N GLY A 119 -15.44 -2.88 9.68
CA GLY A 119 -15.57 -2.33 11.04
C GLY A 119 -15.44 -0.81 10.98
N ASP A 120 -14.47 -0.28 11.70
CA ASP A 120 -14.17 1.15 11.76
C ASP A 120 -12.95 1.55 10.92
N ARG A 121 -12.44 0.64 10.09
CA ARG A 121 -11.22 0.84 9.29
C ARG A 121 -11.51 0.79 7.80
N TRP A 122 -10.79 1.58 7.05
CA TRP A 122 -10.77 1.48 5.60
C TRP A 122 -9.57 0.66 5.16
N LEU A 123 -9.83 -0.46 4.47
CA LEU A 123 -8.78 -1.35 3.95
C LEU A 123 -8.81 -1.34 2.42
N ILE A 124 -7.69 -1.75 1.83
CA ILE A 124 -7.56 -1.86 0.37
C ILE A 124 -8.15 -3.21 -0.06
N ALA A 125 -9.12 -3.18 -0.97
CA ALA A 125 -9.72 -4.38 -1.56
C ALA A 125 -9.09 -4.74 -2.90
N ASP A 126 -8.55 -3.74 -3.61
CA ASP A 126 -7.89 -3.94 -4.90
C ASP A 126 -6.91 -2.79 -5.08
N ARG A 127 -5.64 -3.12 -5.26
CA ARG A 127 -4.61 -2.12 -5.55
C ARG A 127 -3.92 -2.46 -6.85
N ARG A 128 -3.93 -1.51 -7.78
CA ARG A 128 -3.25 -1.64 -9.07
C ARG A 128 -2.17 -0.60 -9.19
N LEU A 129 -0.99 -1.05 -9.59
CA LEU A 129 0.17 -0.19 -9.78
C LEU A 129 0.25 0.24 -11.24
N ASP A 130 0.36 1.55 -11.45
CA ASP A 130 0.63 2.14 -12.75
C ASP A 130 2.00 2.81 -12.66
N LYS A 131 3.02 2.08 -13.03
CA LYS A 131 4.43 2.49 -12.88
C LYS A 131 4.83 3.41 -14.03
N TRP A 132 5.42 4.54 -13.71
CA TRP A 132 5.88 5.50 -14.71
C TRP A 132 7.32 5.20 -15.16
N ILE A 133 8.16 4.80 -14.23
CA ILE A 133 9.56 4.43 -14.48
C ILE A 133 10.02 3.36 -13.49
#